data_ebfac1f7edbdd967261097ad6bd2bf74
#
_entry.id   ebfac1f7edbdd967261097ad6bd2bf74
#
_cell.length_a   1.000
_cell.length_b   1.000
_cell.length_c   1.000
_cell.angle_alpha   90.00
_cell.angle_beta   90.00
_cell.angle_gamma   90.00
#
_symmetry.space_group_name_H-M   'P 1'
#
loop_
_entity.id
_entity.type
_entity.pdbx_description
1 polymer ?
#
loop_
_entity_poly.entity_id
_entity_poly.type
_entity_poly.pdbx_seq_one_letter_code
_entity_poly.pdbx_strand_id
1 'polypeptide(L)'
;MKKIGLLSSLILLVNIVFAQSIDDGKKFLNYERFESAASVFNKLLAADSNNLQAAYWLGQTYLQNLDNTDTSAAKALYQKTLQANPESALMMVGVGQIELMEGKTNDARNRFETAINLTKKRYLDEILLAVGRANIDPKAGDAVYAIDKLKQAAERSKKNPEIQIALGDAYRRLIDGANATVSYQNALSLDPKNARANFMIGRIYETQGYGQELIYMRYYNAAIAADPAFAPVYYWLYSYYYQRDVNKAREYLNKYVAVADKDSKNCYAEASLLYVSKLYTEAISKADACIAGVGTSKPFPNLYGLKAYSYDKLGDSLNAKKYFEEFFAKVNPEKIGPNDYATYAKVLLEFPGNDSLIASYVDKAIELDTVPANKLIYVKDIAKSLYDEGKFKEAGDWYGRVLRLNPDYGKVDLYYAGYSDFRGGSYESADSVFKLYQQKFPEDLLGWYLGGRSKEGIDTTGAEGLAKPNYEKIIALADTIADKVAVKDKLIPAYRYMVAYYYNILKDAETANKYNDLILVVDPADATALQTKEAFSTVLKRPSSADSTKQPPSK
;
A
#
# COMPACT_ATOMS: atom_id res chain seq x y z
N MET A 1 37.55 -66.39 -49.66
CA MET A 1 36.28 -65.77 -49.25
C MET A 1 36.27 -65.70 -47.73
N LYS A 2 36.60 -64.51 -47.17
CA LYS A 2 36.65 -64.26 -45.73
C LYS A 2 35.33 -63.68 -45.33
N LYS A 3 34.60 -64.35 -44.41
CA LYS A 3 33.36 -63.84 -43.77
C LYS A 3 33.76 -62.84 -42.69
N ILE A 4 33.38 -61.59 -42.87
CA ILE A 4 33.48 -60.55 -41.84
C ILE A 4 32.21 -60.63 -41.01
N GLY A 5 32.35 -61.02 -39.73
CA GLY A 5 31.26 -61.01 -38.77
C GLY A 5 31.10 -59.57 -38.21
N LEU A 6 29.92 -58.97 -38.43
CA LEU A 6 29.54 -57.71 -37.88
C LEU A 6 29.13 -57.91 -36.42
N LEU A 7 29.95 -57.49 -35.47
CA LEU A 7 29.62 -57.45 -34.04
C LEU A 7 28.85 -56.15 -33.77
N SER A 8 27.52 -56.24 -33.69
CA SER A 8 26.66 -55.14 -33.27
C SER A 8 26.78 -54.92 -31.76
N SER A 9 27.57 -53.98 -31.35
CA SER A 9 27.62 -53.51 -29.95
C SER A 9 26.34 -52.73 -29.61
N LEU A 10 25.40 -53.38 -28.94
CA LEU A 10 24.24 -52.74 -28.37
C LEU A 10 24.68 -51.95 -27.13
N ILE A 11 24.91 -50.63 -27.30
CA ILE A 11 25.14 -49.73 -26.17
C ILE A 11 23.81 -49.54 -25.46
N LEU A 12 23.57 -50.26 -24.36
CA LEU A 12 22.53 -49.96 -23.40
C LEU A 12 22.88 -48.63 -22.71
N LEU A 13 22.28 -47.53 -23.16
CA LEU A 13 22.21 -46.30 -22.40
C LEU A 13 21.36 -46.57 -21.16
N VAL A 14 21.99 -47.01 -20.08
CA VAL A 14 21.39 -47.00 -18.76
C VAL A 14 21.22 -45.54 -18.35
N ASN A 15 20.03 -45.00 -18.56
CA ASN A 15 19.64 -43.79 -17.90
C ASN A 15 19.62 -44.09 -16.39
N ILE A 16 20.69 -43.74 -15.69
CA ILE A 16 20.73 -43.72 -14.25
C ILE A 16 19.79 -42.57 -13.83
N VAL A 17 18.51 -42.87 -13.71
CA VAL A 17 17.58 -42.01 -13.04
C VAL A 17 17.99 -42.08 -11.57
N PHE A 18 18.70 -41.07 -11.08
CA PHE A 18 18.90 -40.91 -9.65
C PHE A 18 17.53 -40.90 -9.02
N ALA A 19 17.24 -41.91 -8.19
CA ALA A 19 15.99 -41.94 -7.45
C ALA A 19 15.92 -40.71 -6.55
N GLN A 20 14.94 -39.84 -6.79
CA GLN A 20 14.72 -38.64 -5.97
C GLN A 20 14.45 -39.08 -4.52
N SER A 21 15.05 -38.39 -3.58
CA SER A 21 14.97 -38.69 -2.14
C SER A 21 14.06 -37.69 -1.40
N ILE A 22 13.66 -38.04 -0.18
CA ILE A 22 12.99 -37.10 0.73
C ILE A 22 13.81 -35.82 0.92
N ASP A 23 15.12 -35.95 1.01
CA ASP A 23 16.01 -34.80 1.23
C ASP A 23 16.08 -33.88 -0.01
N ASP A 24 15.97 -34.40 -1.23
CA ASP A 24 15.84 -33.59 -2.45
C ASP A 24 14.55 -32.75 -2.39
N GLY A 25 13.43 -33.37 -2.02
CA GLY A 25 12.16 -32.65 -1.86
C GLY A 25 12.22 -31.58 -0.79
N LYS A 26 12.81 -31.88 0.38
CA LYS A 26 13.04 -30.91 1.47
C LYS A 26 13.96 -29.78 1.03
N LYS A 27 15.00 -30.06 0.24
CA LYS A 27 15.90 -29.05 -0.32
C LYS A 27 15.14 -28.09 -1.23
N PHE A 28 14.29 -28.62 -2.14
CA PHE A 28 13.42 -27.79 -2.97
C PHE A 28 12.45 -26.94 -2.15
N LEU A 29 11.86 -27.50 -1.09
CA LEU A 29 10.98 -26.77 -0.19
C LEU A 29 11.71 -25.61 0.51
N ASN A 30 12.94 -25.85 1.00
CA ASN A 30 13.78 -24.79 1.59
C ASN A 30 14.17 -23.69 0.57
N TYR A 31 14.17 -24.01 -0.73
CA TYR A 31 14.44 -23.05 -1.82
C TYR A 31 13.17 -22.36 -2.32
N GLU A 32 12.03 -22.59 -1.68
CA GLU A 32 10.70 -22.11 -2.10
C GLU A 32 10.34 -22.58 -3.53
N ARG A 33 10.90 -23.73 -3.95
CA ARG A 33 10.59 -24.41 -5.21
C ARG A 33 9.48 -25.43 -4.99
N PHE A 34 8.27 -24.90 -4.79
CA PHE A 34 7.14 -25.70 -4.33
C PHE A 34 6.66 -26.73 -5.37
N GLU A 35 6.69 -26.40 -6.67
CA GLU A 35 6.32 -27.33 -7.72
C GLU A 35 7.34 -28.47 -7.84
N SER A 36 8.63 -28.15 -7.79
CA SER A 36 9.71 -29.15 -7.76
C SER A 36 9.60 -30.04 -6.52
N ALA A 37 9.35 -29.49 -5.34
CA ALA A 37 9.16 -30.26 -4.10
C ALA A 37 7.95 -31.20 -4.19
N ALA A 38 6.80 -30.69 -4.62
CA ALA A 38 5.58 -31.49 -4.81
C ALA A 38 5.79 -32.61 -5.82
N SER A 39 6.50 -32.36 -6.93
CA SER A 39 6.82 -33.38 -7.92
C SER A 39 7.65 -34.53 -7.33
N VAL A 40 8.65 -34.22 -6.49
CA VAL A 40 9.47 -35.25 -5.82
C VAL A 40 8.60 -36.09 -4.88
N PHE A 41 7.84 -35.46 -3.98
CA PHE A 41 7.04 -36.18 -3.01
C PHE A 41 5.91 -36.99 -3.65
N ASN A 42 5.27 -36.48 -4.71
CA ASN A 42 4.28 -37.24 -5.47
C ASN A 42 4.88 -38.49 -6.15
N LYS A 43 6.09 -38.40 -6.72
CA LYS A 43 6.78 -39.58 -7.28
C LYS A 43 7.10 -40.61 -6.21
N LEU A 44 7.53 -40.18 -5.03
CA LEU A 44 7.80 -41.07 -3.90
C LEU A 44 6.51 -41.77 -3.42
N LEU A 45 5.38 -41.05 -3.36
CA LEU A 45 4.09 -41.61 -3.01
C LEU A 45 3.51 -42.55 -4.10
N ALA A 46 3.80 -42.26 -5.36
CA ALA A 46 3.42 -43.17 -6.46
C ALA A 46 4.21 -44.49 -6.43
N ALA A 47 5.46 -44.46 -5.96
CA ALA A 47 6.30 -45.63 -5.78
C ALA A 47 5.95 -46.41 -4.51
N ASP A 48 5.62 -45.71 -3.43
CA ASP A 48 5.18 -46.28 -2.14
C ASP A 48 4.12 -45.39 -1.52
N SER A 49 2.86 -45.79 -1.63
CA SER A 49 1.70 -45.05 -1.09
C SER A 49 1.71 -44.95 0.45
N ASN A 50 2.50 -45.79 1.13
CA ASN A 50 2.66 -45.78 2.59
C ASN A 50 3.90 -44.98 3.05
N ASN A 51 4.56 -44.27 2.17
CA ASN A 51 5.68 -43.41 2.54
C ASN A 51 5.23 -42.19 3.37
N LEU A 52 5.21 -42.38 4.69
CA LEU A 52 4.73 -41.35 5.63
C LEU A 52 5.54 -40.04 5.59
N GLN A 53 6.85 -40.13 5.31
CA GLN A 53 7.70 -38.96 5.15
C GLN A 53 7.30 -38.16 3.91
N ALA A 54 7.12 -38.83 2.77
CA ALA A 54 6.67 -38.18 1.55
C ALA A 54 5.28 -37.52 1.71
N ALA A 55 4.34 -38.21 2.40
CA ALA A 55 3.02 -37.67 2.67
C ALA A 55 3.09 -36.41 3.56
N TYR A 56 3.92 -36.45 4.62
CA TYR A 56 4.09 -35.30 5.50
C TYR A 56 4.66 -34.10 4.75
N TRP A 57 5.75 -34.28 4.03
CA TRP A 57 6.42 -33.18 3.33
C TRP A 57 5.64 -32.65 2.13
N LEU A 58 4.82 -33.49 1.47
CA LEU A 58 3.88 -33.02 0.45
C LEU A 58 2.82 -32.11 1.07
N GLY A 59 2.26 -32.48 2.22
CA GLY A 59 1.33 -31.62 2.94
C GLY A 59 1.99 -30.33 3.41
N GLN A 60 3.25 -30.36 3.90
CA GLN A 60 4.02 -29.17 4.21
C GLN A 60 4.24 -28.29 2.98
N THR A 61 4.46 -28.88 1.80
CA THR A 61 4.60 -28.13 0.55
C THR A 61 3.32 -27.35 0.21
N TYR A 62 2.15 -27.94 0.41
CA TYR A 62 0.87 -27.25 0.22
C TYR A 62 0.63 -26.12 1.22
N LEU A 63 1.08 -26.30 2.49
CA LEU A 63 0.88 -25.29 3.54
C LEU A 63 1.86 -24.13 3.46
N GLN A 64 3.11 -24.38 3.07
CA GLN A 64 4.18 -23.37 3.04
C GLN A 64 4.19 -22.52 1.78
N ASN A 65 3.48 -22.93 0.73
CA ASN A 65 3.29 -22.09 -0.46
C ASN A 65 2.31 -20.95 -0.16
N LEU A 66 2.81 -19.86 0.39
CA LEU A 66 2.00 -18.71 0.83
C LEU A 66 1.25 -18.01 -0.33
N ASP A 67 1.72 -18.18 -1.56
CA ASP A 67 1.08 -17.59 -2.73
C ASP A 67 -0.09 -18.44 -3.26
N ASN A 68 -0.05 -19.76 -2.96
CA ASN A 68 -1.09 -20.70 -3.33
C ASN A 68 -1.25 -21.78 -2.24
N THR A 69 -1.54 -21.34 -1.01
CA THR A 69 -1.76 -22.26 0.14
C THR A 69 -2.99 -23.13 -0.11
N ASP A 70 -2.79 -24.45 -0.12
CA ASP A 70 -3.89 -25.41 -0.25
C ASP A 70 -4.07 -26.23 1.05
N THR A 71 -4.72 -25.59 2.03
CA THR A 71 -5.05 -26.21 3.31
C THR A 71 -5.97 -27.43 3.13
N SER A 72 -6.85 -27.40 2.12
CA SER A 72 -7.81 -28.50 1.86
C SER A 72 -7.10 -29.74 1.36
N ALA A 73 -6.16 -29.61 0.42
CA ALA A 73 -5.35 -30.73 -0.07
C ALA A 73 -4.46 -31.31 1.04
N ALA A 74 -3.80 -30.44 1.83
CA ALA A 74 -2.99 -30.89 2.95
C ALA A 74 -3.82 -31.65 3.99
N LYS A 75 -5.01 -31.14 4.35
CA LYS A 75 -5.96 -31.77 5.28
C LYS A 75 -6.39 -33.14 4.78
N ALA A 76 -6.85 -33.22 3.54
CA ALA A 76 -7.30 -34.48 2.94
C ALA A 76 -6.18 -35.54 2.92
N LEU A 77 -4.95 -35.12 2.54
CA LEU A 77 -3.77 -35.98 2.52
C LEU A 77 -3.43 -36.52 3.93
N TYR A 78 -3.32 -35.64 4.92
CA TYR A 78 -2.97 -36.04 6.28
C TYR A 78 -4.03 -36.93 6.92
N GLN A 79 -5.32 -36.60 6.77
CA GLN A 79 -6.43 -37.40 7.31
C GLN A 79 -6.50 -38.77 6.68
N LYS A 80 -6.41 -38.85 5.35
CA LYS A 80 -6.41 -40.13 4.63
C LYS A 80 -5.25 -41.02 5.06
N THR A 81 -4.05 -40.45 5.17
CA THR A 81 -2.84 -41.19 5.55
C THR A 81 -2.89 -41.61 7.02
N LEU A 82 -3.46 -40.78 7.92
CA LEU A 82 -3.65 -41.12 9.33
C LEU A 82 -4.68 -42.25 9.51
N GLN A 83 -5.78 -42.24 8.73
CA GLN A 83 -6.76 -43.33 8.74
C GLN A 83 -6.13 -44.66 8.37
N ALA A 84 -5.23 -44.67 7.38
CA ALA A 84 -4.51 -45.88 6.98
C ALA A 84 -3.40 -46.27 7.99
N ASN A 85 -2.88 -45.32 8.75
CA ASN A 85 -1.78 -45.50 9.69
C ASN A 85 -2.10 -44.80 11.03
N PRO A 86 -3.04 -45.35 11.86
CA PRO A 86 -3.57 -44.63 13.04
C PRO A 86 -2.53 -44.25 14.12
N GLU A 87 -1.41 -44.97 14.18
CA GLU A 87 -0.31 -44.71 15.12
C GLU A 87 0.79 -43.80 14.56
N SER A 88 0.62 -43.24 13.37
CA SER A 88 1.62 -42.37 12.76
C SER A 88 1.70 -41.04 13.48
N ALA A 89 2.71 -40.90 14.33
CA ALA A 89 2.99 -39.64 15.05
C ALA A 89 3.17 -38.44 14.08
N LEU A 90 3.86 -38.66 12.95
CA LEU A 90 4.11 -37.61 11.96
C LEU A 90 2.82 -37.13 11.29
N MET A 91 1.88 -38.05 10.96
CA MET A 91 0.58 -37.66 10.44
C MET A 91 -0.29 -36.98 11.49
N MET A 92 -0.22 -37.40 12.76
CA MET A 92 -0.88 -36.69 13.87
C MET A 92 -0.39 -35.23 13.94
N VAL A 93 0.92 -34.98 13.79
CA VAL A 93 1.45 -33.61 13.75
C VAL A 93 0.88 -32.82 12.58
N GLY A 94 0.82 -33.41 11.38
CA GLY A 94 0.22 -32.76 10.21
C GLY A 94 -1.26 -32.40 10.43
N VAL A 95 -2.08 -33.32 10.98
CA VAL A 95 -3.49 -33.04 11.32
C VAL A 95 -3.59 -31.96 12.41
N GLY A 96 -2.75 -32.03 13.44
CA GLY A 96 -2.71 -31.00 14.50
C GLY A 96 -2.36 -29.62 13.98
N GLN A 97 -1.48 -29.51 12.97
CA GLN A 97 -1.19 -28.24 12.28
C GLN A 97 -2.43 -27.69 11.56
N ILE A 98 -3.21 -28.54 10.89
CA ILE A 98 -4.49 -28.13 10.29
C ILE A 98 -5.47 -27.65 11.36
N GLU A 99 -5.57 -28.37 12.49
CA GLU A 99 -6.43 -27.97 13.60
C GLU A 99 -6.05 -26.59 14.18
N LEU A 100 -4.76 -26.27 14.27
CA LEU A 100 -4.32 -24.91 14.63
C LEU A 100 -4.80 -23.86 13.62
N MET A 101 -4.69 -24.15 12.33
CA MET A 101 -5.13 -23.24 11.26
C MET A 101 -6.65 -23.05 11.26
N GLU A 102 -7.40 -24.05 11.76
CA GLU A 102 -8.86 -23.98 11.97
C GLU A 102 -9.25 -23.33 13.32
N GLY A 103 -8.30 -22.89 14.13
CA GLY A 103 -8.54 -22.31 15.45
C GLY A 103 -8.85 -23.32 16.56
N LYS A 104 -8.69 -24.63 16.31
CA LYS A 104 -8.94 -25.74 17.26
C LYS A 104 -7.70 -26.00 18.12
N THR A 105 -7.27 -24.98 18.86
CA THR A 105 -5.98 -24.99 19.57
C THR A 105 -5.84 -26.14 20.59
N ASN A 106 -6.91 -26.44 21.33
CA ASN A 106 -6.89 -27.53 22.33
C ASN A 106 -6.79 -28.92 21.68
N ASP A 107 -7.51 -29.16 20.59
CA ASP A 107 -7.46 -30.43 19.86
C ASP A 107 -6.07 -30.64 19.28
N ALA A 108 -5.52 -29.61 18.65
CA ALA A 108 -4.15 -29.62 18.13
C ALA A 108 -3.11 -29.94 19.24
N ARG A 109 -3.22 -29.26 20.39
CA ARG A 109 -2.32 -29.49 21.53
C ARG A 109 -2.38 -30.94 22.03
N ASN A 110 -3.58 -31.49 22.22
CA ASN A 110 -3.77 -32.87 22.65
C ASN A 110 -3.20 -33.86 21.61
N ARG A 111 -3.37 -33.57 20.33
CA ARG A 111 -2.84 -34.38 19.24
C ARG A 111 -1.32 -34.36 19.19
N PHE A 112 -0.68 -33.21 19.40
CA PHE A 112 0.79 -33.10 19.48
C PHE A 112 1.34 -33.90 20.66
N GLU A 113 0.75 -33.78 21.85
CA GLU A 113 1.20 -34.56 23.00
C GLU A 113 0.99 -36.07 22.80
N THR A 114 -0.11 -36.49 22.15
CA THR A 114 -0.33 -37.87 21.77
C THR A 114 0.75 -38.38 20.80
N ALA A 115 1.08 -37.59 19.76
CA ALA A 115 2.13 -37.91 18.81
C ALA A 115 3.51 -38.08 19.51
N ILE A 116 3.83 -37.19 20.43
CA ILE A 116 5.07 -37.24 21.22
C ILE A 116 5.12 -38.51 22.07
N ASN A 117 4.01 -38.83 22.79
CA ASN A 117 3.95 -39.96 23.71
C ASN A 117 3.99 -41.33 23.00
N LEU A 118 3.41 -41.45 21.81
CA LEU A 118 3.46 -42.65 20.99
C LEU A 118 4.82 -42.90 20.34
N THR A 119 5.67 -41.88 20.27
CA THR A 119 6.92 -41.94 19.52
C THR A 119 8.01 -42.69 20.28
N LYS A 120 8.63 -43.67 19.61
CA LYS A 120 9.81 -44.36 20.15
C LYS A 120 10.97 -43.40 20.35
N LYS A 121 11.73 -43.58 21.45
CA LYS A 121 12.84 -42.67 21.81
C LYS A 121 13.78 -42.30 20.68
N ARG A 122 14.08 -43.21 19.76
CA ARG A 122 15.02 -43.00 18.64
C ARG A 122 14.54 -42.00 17.57
N TYR A 123 13.22 -41.72 17.50
CA TYR A 123 12.62 -40.80 16.53
C TYR A 123 11.99 -39.55 17.19
N LEU A 124 12.15 -39.43 18.50
CA LEU A 124 11.46 -38.42 19.27
C LEU A 124 11.94 -36.99 18.94
N ASP A 125 13.21 -36.80 18.61
CA ASP A 125 13.75 -35.52 18.15
C ASP A 125 13.12 -35.06 16.83
N GLU A 126 12.85 -35.96 15.91
CA GLU A 126 12.16 -35.67 14.65
C GLU A 126 10.72 -35.20 14.89
N ILE A 127 9.97 -35.90 15.76
CA ILE A 127 8.59 -35.51 16.08
C ILE A 127 8.54 -34.20 16.86
N LEU A 128 9.45 -33.98 17.80
CA LEU A 128 9.57 -32.72 18.53
C LEU A 128 9.90 -31.55 17.58
N LEU A 129 10.77 -31.76 16.58
CA LEU A 129 11.06 -30.79 15.52
C LEU A 129 9.82 -30.49 14.68
N ALA A 130 9.07 -31.52 14.27
CA ALA A 130 7.84 -31.36 13.50
C ALA A 130 6.76 -30.61 14.28
N VAL A 131 6.56 -30.92 15.56
CA VAL A 131 5.62 -30.22 16.46
C VAL A 131 6.06 -28.75 16.63
N GLY A 132 7.34 -28.49 16.83
CA GLY A 132 7.87 -27.14 16.90
C GLY A 132 7.53 -26.35 15.62
N ARG A 133 7.84 -26.88 14.45
CA ARG A 133 7.55 -26.25 13.15
C ARG A 133 6.06 -25.99 12.95
N ALA A 134 5.19 -26.93 13.32
CA ALA A 134 3.74 -26.77 13.22
C ALA A 134 3.20 -25.57 14.04
N ASN A 135 3.89 -25.18 15.12
CA ASN A 135 3.51 -24.08 15.99
C ASN A 135 4.16 -22.73 15.62
N ILE A 136 5.08 -22.70 14.65
CA ILE A 136 5.70 -21.45 14.19
C ILE A 136 4.85 -20.76 13.12
N ASP A 137 4.42 -21.49 12.10
CA ASP A 137 3.85 -20.95 10.88
C ASP A 137 2.39 -20.46 10.99
N PRO A 138 1.44 -21.22 11.57
CA PRO A 138 0.05 -20.79 11.63
C PRO A 138 -0.18 -19.58 12.53
N LYS A 139 -1.13 -18.72 12.17
CA LYS A 139 -1.53 -17.56 13.00
C LYS A 139 -1.91 -17.95 14.43
N ALA A 140 -2.49 -19.12 14.63
CA ALA A 140 -2.90 -19.68 15.92
C ALA A 140 -1.80 -20.49 16.61
N GLY A 141 -0.62 -20.64 16.01
CA GLY A 141 0.51 -21.38 16.60
C GLY A 141 1.04 -20.71 17.85
N ASP A 142 1.57 -21.53 18.75
CA ASP A 142 2.17 -21.12 20.03
C ASP A 142 3.70 -21.21 19.94
N ALA A 143 4.35 -20.06 19.70
CA ALA A 143 5.79 -19.99 19.56
C ALA A 143 6.54 -20.33 20.86
N VAL A 144 5.96 -20.09 22.04
CA VAL A 144 6.56 -20.44 23.32
C VAL A 144 6.59 -21.96 23.48
N TYR A 145 5.48 -22.61 23.16
CA TYR A 145 5.43 -24.08 23.13
C TYR A 145 6.37 -24.66 22.06
N ALA A 146 6.44 -24.05 20.87
CA ALA A 146 7.39 -24.45 19.84
C ALA A 146 8.83 -24.44 20.38
N ILE A 147 9.24 -23.37 21.04
CA ILE A 147 10.59 -23.22 21.63
C ILE A 147 10.86 -24.32 22.68
N ASP A 148 9.89 -24.63 23.54
CA ASP A 148 10.03 -25.71 24.52
C ASP A 148 10.30 -27.05 23.83
N LYS A 149 9.46 -27.44 22.83
CA LYS A 149 9.64 -28.71 22.11
C LYS A 149 10.93 -28.75 21.29
N LEU A 150 11.31 -27.61 20.67
CA LEU A 150 12.56 -27.53 19.92
C LEU A 150 13.81 -27.58 20.81
N LYS A 151 13.77 -27.05 22.02
CA LYS A 151 14.85 -27.22 22.99
C LYS A 151 14.99 -28.69 23.40
N GLN A 152 13.91 -29.37 23.69
CA GLN A 152 13.92 -30.81 23.95
C GLN A 152 14.49 -31.60 22.76
N ALA A 153 14.16 -31.23 21.51
CA ALA A 153 14.75 -31.82 20.30
C ALA A 153 16.27 -31.58 20.25
N ALA A 154 16.73 -30.35 20.54
CA ALA A 154 18.15 -29.98 20.51
C ALA A 154 18.98 -30.72 21.55
N GLU A 155 18.46 -30.98 22.75
CA GLU A 155 19.12 -31.80 23.77
C GLU A 155 19.37 -33.22 23.29
N ARG A 156 18.46 -33.76 22.48
CA ARG A 156 18.51 -35.14 21.97
C ARG A 156 19.37 -35.25 20.70
N SER A 157 19.32 -34.26 19.84
CA SER A 157 19.99 -34.26 18.52
C SER A 157 20.87 -33.00 18.37
N LYS A 158 21.99 -32.99 19.11
CA LYS A 158 22.91 -31.84 19.24
C LYS A 158 23.59 -31.43 17.91
N LYS A 159 23.58 -32.30 16.90
CA LYS A 159 24.28 -32.09 15.63
C LYS A 159 23.34 -31.75 14.46
N ASN A 160 22.04 -31.62 14.72
CA ASN A 160 21.05 -31.32 13.68
C ASN A 160 20.88 -29.80 13.52
N PRO A 161 21.39 -29.15 12.43
CA PRO A 161 21.26 -27.72 12.24
C PRO A 161 19.81 -27.27 12.02
N GLU A 162 18.92 -28.16 11.52
CA GLU A 162 17.51 -27.85 11.26
C GLU A 162 16.73 -27.50 12.54
N ILE A 163 17.13 -28.08 13.68
CA ILE A 163 16.52 -27.76 14.97
C ILE A 163 16.90 -26.33 15.39
N GLN A 164 18.14 -25.95 15.16
CA GLN A 164 18.61 -24.60 15.47
C GLN A 164 17.97 -23.55 14.55
N ILE A 165 17.76 -23.89 13.26
CA ILE A 165 17.01 -23.03 12.32
C ILE A 165 15.57 -22.86 12.80
N ALA A 166 14.89 -23.95 13.18
CA ALA A 166 13.52 -23.88 13.68
C ALA A 166 13.41 -23.08 14.98
N LEU A 167 14.40 -23.19 15.89
CA LEU A 167 14.50 -22.33 17.09
C LEU A 167 14.63 -20.85 16.71
N GLY A 168 15.47 -20.53 15.74
CA GLY A 168 15.61 -19.18 15.21
C GLY A 168 14.30 -18.64 14.64
N ASP A 169 13.60 -19.44 13.85
CA ASP A 169 12.28 -19.10 13.29
C ASP A 169 11.23 -18.87 14.41
N ALA A 170 11.23 -19.70 15.47
CA ALA A 170 10.32 -19.55 16.61
C ALA A 170 10.60 -18.26 17.42
N TYR A 171 11.87 -17.93 17.68
CA TYR A 171 12.24 -16.68 18.33
C TYR A 171 11.89 -15.45 17.48
N ARG A 172 12.07 -15.52 16.14
CA ARG A 172 11.62 -14.44 15.25
C ARG A 172 10.12 -14.19 15.35
N ARG A 173 9.31 -15.24 15.49
CA ARG A 173 7.87 -15.09 15.70
C ARG A 173 7.53 -14.31 16.98
N LEU A 174 8.36 -14.39 18.01
CA LEU A 174 8.26 -13.59 19.23
C LEU A 174 8.93 -12.22 19.13
N ILE A 175 9.42 -11.84 17.93
CA ILE A 175 10.21 -10.61 17.71
C ILE A 175 11.48 -10.56 18.56
N ASP A 176 11.96 -11.71 19.02
CA ASP A 176 13.23 -11.86 19.75
C ASP A 176 14.38 -12.07 18.77
N GLY A 177 14.84 -10.97 18.18
CA GLY A 177 15.93 -10.99 17.20
C GLY A 177 17.27 -11.45 17.79
N ALA A 178 17.52 -11.24 19.10
CA ALA A 178 18.76 -11.65 19.74
C ALA A 178 18.87 -13.18 19.82
N ASN A 179 17.88 -13.85 20.42
CA ASN A 179 17.86 -15.31 20.52
C ASN A 179 17.70 -15.99 19.16
N ALA A 180 16.98 -15.36 18.22
CA ALA A 180 16.90 -15.84 16.84
C ALA A 180 18.28 -15.85 16.17
N THR A 181 19.05 -14.76 16.29
CA THR A 181 20.40 -14.66 15.72
C THR A 181 21.33 -15.71 16.32
N VAL A 182 21.32 -15.88 17.66
CA VAL A 182 22.11 -16.92 18.35
C VAL A 182 21.76 -18.32 17.80
N SER A 183 20.47 -18.63 17.63
CA SER A 183 20.04 -19.93 17.12
C SER A 183 20.54 -20.17 15.70
N TYR A 184 20.44 -19.18 14.79
CA TYR A 184 20.98 -19.32 13.43
C TYR A 184 22.52 -19.40 13.40
N GLN A 185 23.22 -18.70 14.30
CA GLN A 185 24.68 -18.85 14.47
C GLN A 185 25.06 -20.26 14.95
N ASN A 186 24.27 -20.85 15.85
CA ASN A 186 24.44 -22.25 16.26
C ASN A 186 24.23 -23.20 15.06
N ALA A 187 23.24 -22.93 14.20
CA ALA A 187 23.05 -23.70 12.97
C ALA A 187 24.27 -23.59 12.05
N LEU A 188 24.85 -22.39 11.87
CA LEU A 188 26.07 -22.17 11.09
C LEU A 188 27.32 -22.84 11.70
N SER A 189 27.37 -22.98 13.02
CA SER A 189 28.43 -23.71 13.69
C SER A 189 28.37 -25.21 13.41
N LEU A 190 27.17 -25.75 13.16
CA LEU A 190 26.94 -27.15 12.79
C LEU A 190 27.05 -27.39 11.29
N ASP A 191 26.59 -26.43 10.49
CA ASP A 191 26.65 -26.44 9.03
C ASP A 191 27.06 -25.04 8.51
N PRO A 192 28.38 -24.80 8.31
CA PRO A 192 28.89 -23.50 7.86
C PRO A 192 28.41 -23.08 6.45
N LYS A 193 27.88 -24.02 5.67
CA LYS A 193 27.32 -23.77 4.33
C LYS A 193 25.80 -23.65 4.31
N ASN A 194 25.18 -23.41 5.47
CA ASN A 194 23.74 -23.23 5.53
C ASN A 194 23.33 -21.86 5.00
N ALA A 195 22.87 -21.82 3.75
CA ALA A 195 22.42 -20.59 3.08
C ALA A 195 21.24 -19.94 3.80
N ARG A 196 20.25 -20.75 4.28
CA ARG A 196 19.07 -20.26 4.98
C ARG A 196 19.45 -19.53 6.27
N ALA A 197 20.34 -20.11 7.08
CA ALA A 197 20.76 -19.49 8.34
C ALA A 197 21.43 -18.12 8.09
N ASN A 198 22.36 -18.03 7.12
CA ASN A 198 22.94 -16.76 6.71
C ASN A 198 21.86 -15.75 6.26
N PHE A 199 20.98 -16.17 5.38
CA PHE A 199 19.89 -15.31 4.88
C PHE A 199 19.03 -14.79 6.03
N MET A 200 18.63 -15.63 6.97
CA MET A 200 17.75 -15.24 8.07
C MET A 200 18.44 -14.28 9.06
N ILE A 201 19.75 -14.42 9.31
CA ILE A 201 20.52 -13.44 10.09
C ILE A 201 20.52 -12.09 9.36
N GLY A 202 20.78 -12.08 8.05
CA GLY A 202 20.70 -10.87 7.23
C GLY A 202 19.35 -10.17 7.37
N ARG A 203 18.26 -10.94 7.31
CA ARG A 203 16.89 -10.44 7.49
C ARG A 203 16.66 -9.78 8.85
N ILE A 204 17.24 -10.31 9.93
CA ILE A 204 17.15 -9.70 11.26
C ILE A 204 17.88 -8.35 11.30
N TYR A 205 19.12 -8.28 10.79
CA TYR A 205 19.87 -7.02 10.77
C TYR A 205 19.22 -5.96 9.89
N GLU A 206 18.57 -6.36 8.80
CA GLU A 206 17.85 -5.41 7.93
C GLU A 206 16.69 -4.72 8.66
N THR A 207 15.98 -5.40 9.58
CA THR A 207 14.93 -4.78 10.39
C THR A 207 15.43 -3.68 11.32
N GLN A 208 16.74 -3.60 11.58
CA GLN A 208 17.37 -2.56 12.38
C GLN A 208 17.69 -1.28 11.58
N GLY A 209 17.38 -1.27 10.30
CA GLY A 209 17.46 -0.11 9.42
C GLY A 209 18.77 0.04 8.65
N TYR A 210 18.86 1.12 7.87
CA TYR A 210 19.96 1.35 6.92
C TYR A 210 21.34 1.42 7.53
N GLY A 211 21.47 1.81 8.80
CA GLY A 211 22.77 1.81 9.49
C GLY A 211 23.44 0.43 9.55
N GLN A 212 22.69 -0.63 9.29
CA GLN A 212 23.18 -2.02 9.27
C GLN A 212 23.39 -2.59 7.87
N GLU A 213 23.33 -1.76 6.80
CA GLU A 213 23.37 -2.23 5.41
C GLU A 213 24.60 -3.08 5.11
N LEU A 214 25.79 -2.66 5.51
CA LEU A 214 27.01 -3.42 5.32
C LEU A 214 26.96 -4.80 5.99
N ILE A 215 26.26 -4.91 7.13
CA ILE A 215 26.16 -6.16 7.88
C ILE A 215 25.19 -7.11 7.19
N TYR A 216 23.95 -6.66 6.92
CA TYR A 216 22.98 -7.57 6.31
C TYR A 216 23.35 -7.96 4.87
N MET A 217 23.96 -7.09 4.08
CA MET A 217 24.46 -7.43 2.76
C MET A 217 25.60 -8.46 2.81
N ARG A 218 26.48 -8.42 3.83
CA ARG A 218 27.49 -9.46 4.04
C ARG A 218 26.85 -10.83 4.26
N TYR A 219 25.77 -10.90 5.05
CA TYR A 219 25.05 -12.15 5.28
C TYR A 219 24.30 -12.65 4.05
N TYR A 220 23.70 -11.76 3.24
CA TYR A 220 23.10 -12.16 1.96
C TYR A 220 24.14 -12.70 0.97
N ASN A 221 25.29 -12.05 0.87
CA ASN A 221 26.40 -12.55 0.06
C ASN A 221 26.95 -13.89 0.58
N ALA A 222 27.00 -14.08 1.91
CA ALA A 222 27.37 -15.34 2.50
C ALA A 222 26.36 -16.47 2.18
N ALA A 223 25.07 -16.16 2.16
CA ALA A 223 24.04 -17.11 1.73
C ALA A 223 24.23 -17.55 0.26
N ILE A 224 24.49 -16.58 -0.65
CA ILE A 224 24.78 -16.85 -2.06
C ILE A 224 26.06 -17.70 -2.22
N ALA A 225 27.11 -17.38 -1.48
CA ALA A 225 28.37 -18.11 -1.53
C ALA A 225 28.24 -19.54 -0.95
N ALA A 226 27.40 -19.72 0.07
CA ALA A 226 27.14 -21.02 0.69
C ALA A 226 26.36 -21.95 -0.26
N ASP A 227 25.34 -21.43 -0.93
CA ASP A 227 24.58 -22.17 -1.94
C ASP A 227 24.05 -21.23 -3.04
N PRO A 228 24.70 -21.22 -4.22
CA PRO A 228 24.25 -20.40 -5.35
C PRO A 228 22.88 -20.78 -5.93
N ALA A 229 22.29 -21.92 -5.53
CA ALA A 229 20.96 -22.34 -5.94
C ALA A 229 19.86 -21.93 -4.93
N PHE A 230 20.21 -21.26 -3.84
CA PHE A 230 19.26 -20.81 -2.83
C PHE A 230 18.43 -19.62 -3.34
N ALA A 231 17.31 -19.91 -3.99
CA ALA A 231 16.45 -18.93 -4.66
C ALA A 231 15.95 -17.78 -3.76
N PRO A 232 15.58 -17.98 -2.46
CA PRO A 232 15.00 -16.92 -1.64
C PRO A 232 15.87 -15.67 -1.51
N VAL A 233 17.20 -15.80 -1.45
CA VAL A 233 18.10 -14.65 -1.32
C VAL A 233 18.08 -13.76 -2.56
N TYR A 234 17.97 -14.34 -3.76
CA TYR A 234 17.92 -13.58 -5.00
C TYR A 234 16.59 -12.84 -5.17
N TYR A 235 15.46 -13.49 -4.84
CA TYR A 235 14.17 -12.84 -4.86
C TYR A 235 14.11 -11.68 -3.86
N TRP A 236 14.72 -11.86 -2.68
CA TRP A 236 14.81 -10.81 -1.67
C TRP A 236 15.65 -9.62 -2.14
N LEU A 237 16.82 -9.87 -2.72
CA LEU A 237 17.67 -8.81 -3.27
C LEU A 237 17.04 -8.13 -4.48
N TYR A 238 16.33 -8.87 -5.34
CA TYR A 238 15.50 -8.27 -6.39
C TYR A 238 14.49 -7.28 -5.79
N SER A 239 13.73 -7.70 -4.78
CA SER A 239 12.73 -6.86 -4.11
C SER A 239 13.37 -5.65 -3.42
N TYR A 240 14.53 -5.84 -2.77
CA TYR A 240 15.29 -4.76 -2.13
C TYR A 240 15.71 -3.67 -3.12
N TYR A 241 16.18 -4.04 -4.31
CA TYR A 241 16.62 -3.10 -5.33
C TYR A 241 15.50 -2.61 -6.26
N TYR A 242 14.33 -3.20 -6.22
CA TYR A 242 13.21 -2.97 -7.15
C TYR A 242 12.90 -1.49 -7.40
N GLN A 243 12.90 -0.66 -6.35
CA GLN A 243 12.68 0.79 -6.46
C GLN A 243 13.97 1.62 -6.25
N ARG A 244 15.07 1.00 -5.84
CA ARG A 244 16.33 1.68 -5.54
C ARG A 244 17.29 1.69 -6.72
N ASP A 245 17.41 0.55 -7.40
CA ASP A 245 18.32 0.37 -8.53
C ASP A 245 17.77 -0.72 -9.46
N VAL A 246 17.06 -0.30 -10.49
CA VAL A 246 16.40 -1.21 -11.47
C VAL A 246 17.40 -2.14 -12.16
N ASN A 247 18.66 -1.72 -12.35
CA ASN A 247 19.67 -2.56 -13.00
C ASN A 247 20.12 -3.70 -12.07
N LYS A 248 20.36 -3.41 -10.81
CA LYS A 248 20.62 -4.45 -9.80
C LYS A 248 19.42 -5.35 -9.57
N ALA A 249 18.21 -4.78 -9.55
CA ALA A 249 16.99 -5.57 -9.47
C ALA A 249 16.91 -6.57 -10.62
N ARG A 250 17.22 -6.15 -11.86
CA ARG A 250 17.25 -7.02 -13.04
C ARG A 250 18.32 -8.11 -12.93
N GLU A 251 19.52 -7.77 -12.44
CA GLU A 251 20.59 -8.76 -12.21
C GLU A 251 20.13 -9.86 -11.24
N TYR A 252 19.56 -9.48 -10.09
CA TYR A 252 19.10 -10.46 -9.10
C TYR A 252 17.87 -11.23 -9.57
N LEU A 253 16.96 -10.61 -10.31
CA LEU A 253 15.82 -11.31 -10.92
C LEU A 253 16.30 -12.38 -11.90
N ASN A 254 17.28 -12.09 -12.76
CA ASN A 254 17.84 -13.08 -13.68
C ASN A 254 18.47 -14.27 -12.94
N LYS A 255 19.17 -14.00 -11.83
CA LYS A 255 19.73 -15.06 -10.98
C LYS A 255 18.62 -15.89 -10.32
N TYR A 256 17.56 -15.24 -9.86
CA TYR A 256 16.39 -15.90 -9.26
C TYR A 256 15.71 -16.84 -10.27
N VAL A 257 15.35 -16.33 -11.44
CA VAL A 257 14.65 -17.10 -12.50
C VAL A 257 15.48 -18.29 -12.99
N ALA A 258 16.81 -18.17 -12.95
CA ALA A 258 17.70 -19.27 -13.34
C ALA A 258 17.64 -20.48 -12.38
N VAL A 259 17.28 -20.26 -11.09
CA VAL A 259 17.32 -21.31 -10.05
C VAL A 259 15.95 -21.63 -9.46
N ALA A 260 14.93 -20.79 -9.67
CA ALA A 260 13.56 -20.97 -9.16
C ALA A 260 12.73 -21.92 -10.06
N ASP A 261 11.55 -22.31 -9.59
CA ASP A 261 10.57 -23.01 -10.43
C ASP A 261 10.04 -22.07 -11.51
N LYS A 262 9.63 -22.62 -12.65
CA LYS A 262 9.03 -21.86 -13.74
C LYS A 262 7.53 -21.72 -13.50
N ASP A 263 7.16 -20.82 -12.63
CA ASP A 263 5.77 -20.59 -12.23
C ASP A 263 5.27 -19.18 -12.60
N SER A 264 4.00 -18.93 -12.35
CA SER A 264 3.37 -17.63 -12.64
C SER A 264 3.86 -16.50 -11.73
N LYS A 265 4.47 -16.79 -10.56
CA LYS A 265 5.09 -15.79 -9.67
C LYS A 265 6.38 -15.24 -10.29
N ASN A 266 7.21 -16.11 -10.86
CA ASN A 266 8.42 -15.69 -11.57
C ASN A 266 8.07 -14.80 -12.75
N CYS A 267 7.08 -15.19 -13.50
CA CYS A 267 6.54 -14.42 -14.61
C CYS A 267 6.02 -13.05 -14.16
N TYR A 268 5.34 -12.98 -13.00
CA TYR A 268 4.95 -11.71 -12.38
C TYR A 268 6.16 -10.84 -12.03
N ALA A 269 7.23 -11.40 -11.46
CA ALA A 269 8.43 -10.65 -11.12
C ALA A 269 9.09 -10.02 -12.36
N GLU A 270 9.14 -10.76 -13.49
CA GLU A 270 9.63 -10.21 -14.76
C GLU A 270 8.73 -9.08 -15.30
N ALA A 271 7.40 -9.27 -15.28
CA ALA A 271 6.45 -8.25 -15.72
C ALA A 271 6.50 -7.00 -14.83
N SER A 272 6.65 -7.19 -13.50
CA SER A 272 6.73 -6.07 -12.56
C SER A 272 8.02 -5.26 -12.71
N LEU A 273 9.11 -5.87 -13.13
CA LEU A 273 10.33 -5.14 -13.45
C LEU A 273 10.15 -4.25 -14.70
N LEU A 274 9.39 -4.67 -15.68
CA LEU A 274 9.01 -3.83 -16.82
C LEU A 274 8.16 -2.64 -16.36
N TYR A 275 7.21 -2.87 -15.47
CA TYR A 275 6.37 -1.81 -14.89
C TYR A 275 7.20 -0.74 -14.18
N VAL A 276 8.12 -1.13 -13.27
CA VAL A 276 8.96 -0.14 -12.55
C VAL A 276 9.94 0.56 -13.48
N SER A 277 10.29 -0.08 -14.61
CA SER A 277 11.05 0.54 -15.70
C SER A 277 10.21 1.48 -16.56
N LYS A 278 8.92 1.70 -16.24
CA LYS A 278 7.92 2.50 -16.98
C LYS A 278 7.60 1.97 -18.38
N LEU A 279 7.90 0.72 -18.66
CA LEU A 279 7.60 0.00 -19.90
C LEU A 279 6.22 -0.70 -19.73
N TYR A 280 5.16 0.12 -19.60
CA TYR A 280 3.83 -0.35 -19.18
C TYR A 280 3.18 -1.27 -20.21
N THR A 281 3.33 -0.99 -21.52
CA THR A 281 2.79 -1.82 -22.59
C THR A 281 3.45 -3.20 -22.62
N GLU A 282 4.77 -3.24 -22.45
CA GLU A 282 5.54 -4.48 -22.37
C GLU A 282 5.18 -5.26 -21.09
N ALA A 283 4.96 -4.57 -19.97
CA ALA A 283 4.51 -5.20 -18.72
C ALA A 283 3.15 -5.89 -18.89
N ILE A 284 2.19 -5.24 -19.58
CA ILE A 284 0.89 -5.83 -19.92
C ILE A 284 1.06 -7.06 -20.81
N SER A 285 1.82 -6.93 -21.91
CA SER A 285 2.06 -8.03 -22.85
C SER A 285 2.73 -9.23 -22.16
N LYS A 286 3.70 -8.98 -21.27
CA LYS A 286 4.34 -10.03 -20.48
C LYS A 286 3.35 -10.69 -19.53
N ALA A 287 2.52 -9.90 -18.83
CA ALA A 287 1.50 -10.41 -17.92
C ALA A 287 0.46 -11.27 -18.66
N ASP A 288 0.04 -10.87 -19.86
CA ASP A 288 -0.87 -11.65 -20.71
C ASP A 288 -0.26 -12.99 -21.11
N ALA A 289 0.98 -12.99 -21.55
CA ALA A 289 1.71 -14.22 -21.87
C ALA A 289 1.83 -15.15 -20.64
N CYS A 290 2.06 -14.58 -19.46
CA CYS A 290 2.12 -15.32 -18.21
C CYS A 290 0.78 -15.95 -17.84
N ILE A 291 -0.32 -15.19 -17.96
CA ILE A 291 -1.68 -15.68 -17.70
C ILE A 291 -2.05 -16.81 -18.67
N ALA A 292 -1.73 -16.67 -19.95
CA ALA A 292 -1.99 -17.69 -20.96
C ALA A 292 -1.12 -18.94 -20.80
N GLY A 293 0.10 -18.80 -20.26
CA GLY A 293 1.09 -19.87 -20.20
C GLY A 293 0.98 -20.84 -19.03
N VAL A 294 0.08 -20.57 -18.05
CA VAL A 294 -0.04 -21.42 -16.83
C VAL A 294 -0.72 -22.77 -17.05
N GLY A 295 -1.28 -23.04 -18.23
CA GLY A 295 -1.98 -24.29 -18.54
C GLY A 295 -3.17 -24.54 -17.60
N THR A 296 -3.11 -25.64 -16.83
CA THR A 296 -4.14 -26.01 -15.84
C THR A 296 -3.96 -25.35 -14.48
N SER A 297 -2.81 -24.73 -14.21
CA SER A 297 -2.52 -24.01 -12.96
C SER A 297 -3.26 -22.68 -12.93
N LYS A 298 -3.51 -22.16 -11.71
CA LYS A 298 -4.11 -20.83 -11.56
C LYS A 298 -3.04 -19.76 -11.77
N PRO A 299 -3.31 -18.70 -12.57
CA PRO A 299 -2.40 -17.57 -12.70
C PRO A 299 -2.19 -16.89 -11.34
N PHE A 300 -0.98 -16.36 -11.12
CA PHE A 300 -0.70 -15.55 -9.93
C PHE A 300 -1.59 -14.29 -9.94
N PRO A 301 -2.44 -14.06 -8.92
CA PRO A 301 -3.47 -13.01 -8.98
C PRO A 301 -2.89 -11.60 -9.19
N ASN A 302 -1.67 -11.33 -8.69
CA ASN A 302 -1.03 -10.03 -8.83
C ASN A 302 -0.70 -9.66 -10.29
N LEU A 303 -0.72 -10.61 -11.23
CA LEU A 303 -0.63 -10.32 -12.67
C LEU A 303 -1.80 -9.43 -13.15
N TYR A 304 -3.00 -9.65 -12.61
CA TYR A 304 -4.17 -8.81 -12.90
C TYR A 304 -4.02 -7.42 -12.29
N GLY A 305 -3.54 -7.34 -11.04
CA GLY A 305 -3.21 -6.05 -10.40
C GLY A 305 -2.16 -5.27 -11.18
N LEU A 306 -1.09 -5.94 -11.63
CA LEU A 306 -0.05 -5.31 -12.45
C LEU A 306 -0.60 -4.74 -13.76
N LYS A 307 -1.50 -5.46 -14.43
CA LYS A 307 -2.19 -4.96 -15.62
C LYS A 307 -3.04 -3.74 -15.29
N ALA A 308 -3.81 -3.79 -14.19
CA ALA A 308 -4.62 -2.66 -13.74
C ALA A 308 -3.77 -1.41 -13.51
N TYR A 309 -2.68 -1.52 -12.76
CA TYR A 309 -1.73 -0.43 -12.55
C TYR A 309 -1.08 0.06 -13.85
N SER A 310 -0.75 -0.85 -14.76
CA SER A 310 -0.13 -0.47 -16.04
C SER A 310 -1.10 0.31 -16.92
N TYR A 311 -2.37 -0.09 -17.00
CA TYR A 311 -3.41 0.65 -17.71
C TYR A 311 -3.71 2.00 -17.06
N ASP A 312 -3.72 2.10 -15.72
CA ASP A 312 -3.82 3.39 -15.01
C ASP A 312 -2.69 4.35 -15.44
N LYS A 313 -1.44 3.87 -15.50
CA LYS A 313 -0.29 4.67 -15.94
C LYS A 313 -0.35 5.08 -17.42
N LEU A 314 -1.06 4.34 -18.25
CA LEU A 314 -1.31 4.66 -19.66
C LEU A 314 -2.55 5.56 -19.86
N GLY A 315 -3.32 5.84 -18.81
CA GLY A 315 -4.55 6.63 -18.87
C GLY A 315 -5.75 5.84 -19.45
N ASP A 316 -5.67 4.52 -19.52
CA ASP A 316 -6.77 3.65 -19.96
C ASP A 316 -7.59 3.20 -18.75
N SER A 317 -8.43 4.10 -18.26
CA SER A 317 -9.25 3.88 -17.06
C SER A 317 -10.24 2.72 -17.22
N LEU A 318 -10.72 2.45 -18.44
CA LEU A 318 -11.63 1.34 -18.68
C LEU A 318 -10.97 -0.02 -18.44
N ASN A 319 -9.80 -0.24 -19.02
CA ASN A 319 -9.05 -1.47 -18.79
C ASN A 319 -8.46 -1.52 -17.36
N ALA A 320 -8.03 -0.40 -16.80
CA ALA A 320 -7.60 -0.33 -15.40
C ALA A 320 -8.71 -0.84 -14.45
N LYS A 321 -9.94 -0.30 -14.58
CA LYS A 321 -11.12 -0.75 -13.82
C LYS A 321 -11.36 -2.24 -13.98
N LYS A 322 -11.44 -2.74 -15.22
CA LYS A 322 -11.65 -4.15 -15.53
C LYS A 322 -10.65 -5.06 -14.79
N TYR A 323 -9.37 -4.72 -14.86
CA TYR A 323 -8.32 -5.56 -14.27
C TYR A 323 -8.21 -5.39 -12.75
N PHE A 324 -8.61 -4.25 -12.17
CA PHE A 324 -8.81 -4.15 -10.73
C PHE A 324 -9.96 -5.04 -10.25
N GLU A 325 -11.10 -5.09 -10.95
CA GLU A 325 -12.20 -5.99 -10.64
C GLU A 325 -11.75 -7.46 -10.65
N GLU A 326 -10.98 -7.86 -11.67
CA GLU A 326 -10.43 -9.22 -11.75
C GLU A 326 -9.42 -9.51 -10.62
N PHE A 327 -8.56 -8.55 -10.29
CA PHE A 327 -7.60 -8.68 -9.20
C PHE A 327 -8.29 -8.85 -7.86
N PHE A 328 -9.25 -7.99 -7.53
CA PHE A 328 -9.99 -8.04 -6.28
C PHE A 328 -10.85 -9.32 -6.16
N ALA A 329 -11.33 -9.86 -7.27
CA ALA A 329 -12.08 -11.12 -7.28
C ALA A 329 -11.20 -12.37 -7.10
N LYS A 330 -9.91 -12.30 -7.46
CA LYS A 330 -9.01 -13.47 -7.50
C LYS A 330 -7.98 -13.50 -6.36
N VAL A 331 -7.60 -12.33 -5.83
CA VAL A 331 -6.63 -12.25 -4.74
C VAL A 331 -7.29 -12.57 -3.40
N ASN A 332 -6.52 -13.15 -2.48
CA ASN A 332 -6.99 -13.28 -1.10
C ASN A 332 -7.20 -11.87 -0.51
N PRO A 333 -8.39 -11.52 0.02
CA PRO A 333 -8.68 -10.20 0.57
C PRO A 333 -7.67 -9.70 1.61
N GLU A 334 -7.07 -10.59 2.39
CA GLU A 334 -6.03 -10.25 3.36
C GLU A 334 -4.71 -9.76 2.71
N LYS A 335 -4.53 -9.99 1.42
CA LYS A 335 -3.34 -9.57 0.64
C LYS A 335 -3.56 -8.29 -0.15
N ILE A 336 -4.77 -7.75 -0.14
CA ILE A 336 -5.06 -6.44 -0.77
C ILE A 336 -4.48 -5.36 0.14
N GLY A 337 -3.53 -4.61 -0.40
CA GLY A 337 -2.86 -3.54 0.34
C GLY A 337 -3.56 -2.18 0.25
N PRO A 338 -3.17 -1.21 1.09
CA PRO A 338 -3.76 0.12 1.07
C PRO A 338 -3.65 0.82 -0.29
N ASN A 339 -2.53 0.67 -0.99
CA ASN A 339 -2.33 1.25 -2.32
C ASN A 339 -3.26 0.66 -3.38
N ASP A 340 -3.64 -0.63 -3.26
CA ASP A 340 -4.57 -1.27 -4.19
C ASP A 340 -5.95 -0.61 -4.08
N TYR A 341 -6.45 -0.44 -2.86
CA TYR A 341 -7.71 0.24 -2.59
C TYR A 341 -7.66 1.70 -3.05
N ALA A 342 -6.61 2.45 -2.69
CA ALA A 342 -6.49 3.86 -3.02
C ALA A 342 -6.41 4.09 -4.54
N THR A 343 -5.62 3.29 -5.26
CA THR A 343 -5.50 3.44 -6.72
C THR A 343 -6.79 3.04 -7.41
N TYR A 344 -7.44 1.97 -6.98
CA TYR A 344 -8.73 1.59 -7.56
C TYR A 344 -9.81 2.65 -7.29
N ALA A 345 -9.86 3.23 -6.07
CA ALA A 345 -10.74 4.35 -5.76
C ALA A 345 -10.53 5.53 -6.73
N LYS A 346 -9.27 5.86 -7.03
CA LYS A 346 -8.93 6.92 -7.99
C LYS A 346 -9.41 6.60 -9.41
N VAL A 347 -9.19 5.38 -9.89
CA VAL A 347 -9.69 4.94 -11.20
C VAL A 347 -11.21 5.04 -11.29
N LEU A 348 -11.93 4.74 -10.20
CA LEU A 348 -13.39 4.79 -10.15
C LEU A 348 -13.97 6.22 -10.30
N LEU A 349 -13.18 7.28 -10.10
CA LEU A 349 -13.62 8.67 -10.31
C LEU A 349 -14.07 8.94 -11.76
N GLU A 350 -13.47 8.23 -12.73
CA GLU A 350 -13.83 8.32 -14.15
C GLU A 350 -15.21 7.71 -14.47
N PHE A 351 -15.83 6.99 -13.52
CA PHE A 351 -17.06 6.25 -13.73
C PHE A 351 -18.16 6.76 -12.77
N PRO A 352 -19.18 7.48 -13.27
CA PRO A 352 -20.24 8.04 -12.43
C PRO A 352 -20.96 6.98 -11.59
N GLY A 353 -21.43 7.38 -10.41
CA GLY A 353 -22.23 6.54 -9.52
C GLY A 353 -21.42 5.62 -8.59
N ASN A 354 -20.08 5.80 -8.50
CA ASN A 354 -19.22 5.04 -7.62
C ASN A 354 -18.84 5.76 -6.31
N ASP A 355 -19.45 6.89 -5.99
CA ASP A 355 -19.04 7.76 -4.87
C ASP A 355 -18.96 7.02 -3.53
N SER A 356 -19.95 6.19 -3.22
CA SER A 356 -19.96 5.36 -2.00
C SER A 356 -18.85 4.31 -1.99
N LEU A 357 -18.54 3.72 -3.15
CA LEU A 357 -17.49 2.72 -3.28
C LEU A 357 -16.11 3.36 -3.17
N ILE A 358 -15.92 4.53 -3.79
CA ILE A 358 -14.70 5.33 -3.68
C ILE A 358 -14.44 5.68 -2.22
N ALA A 359 -15.45 6.17 -1.50
CA ALA A 359 -15.33 6.49 -0.08
C ALA A 359 -14.94 5.26 0.75
N SER A 360 -15.62 4.13 0.53
CA SER A 360 -15.34 2.86 1.22
C SER A 360 -13.91 2.37 0.97
N TYR A 361 -13.41 2.46 -0.26
CA TYR A 361 -12.05 2.02 -0.59
C TYR A 361 -10.98 2.94 -0.01
N VAL A 362 -11.20 4.26 -0.01
CA VAL A 362 -10.30 5.19 0.68
C VAL A 362 -10.28 4.94 2.19
N ASP A 363 -11.44 4.69 2.80
CA ASP A 363 -11.53 4.36 4.22
C ASP A 363 -10.78 3.05 4.53
N LYS A 364 -10.87 2.05 3.64
CA LYS A 364 -10.15 0.78 3.78
C LYS A 364 -8.64 0.97 3.62
N ALA A 365 -8.20 1.83 2.69
CA ALA A 365 -6.79 2.19 2.54
C ALA A 365 -6.25 2.87 3.82
N ILE A 366 -7.02 3.80 4.40
CA ILE A 366 -6.67 4.49 5.64
C ILE A 366 -6.60 3.50 6.83
N GLU A 367 -7.55 2.58 6.92
CA GLU A 367 -7.58 1.56 7.99
C GLU A 367 -6.33 0.68 7.96
N LEU A 368 -5.96 0.20 6.78
CA LEU A 368 -4.87 -0.75 6.58
C LEU A 368 -3.48 -0.11 6.65
N ASP A 369 -3.34 1.16 6.32
CA ASP A 369 -2.03 1.81 6.31
C ASP A 369 -1.59 2.19 7.73
N THR A 370 -0.36 1.87 8.07
CA THR A 370 0.23 2.21 9.37
C THR A 370 0.97 3.55 9.37
N VAL A 371 1.20 4.15 8.18
CA VAL A 371 1.94 5.41 8.02
C VAL A 371 0.95 6.57 7.92
N PRO A 372 0.89 7.49 8.91
CA PRO A 372 -0.08 8.59 8.90
C PRO A 372 0.01 9.50 7.67
N ALA A 373 1.21 9.73 7.16
CA ALA A 373 1.43 10.54 5.96
C ALA A 373 0.74 9.96 4.72
N ASN A 374 0.78 8.63 4.54
CA ASN A 374 0.13 7.97 3.40
C ASN A 374 -1.40 8.11 3.48
N LYS A 375 -1.99 8.00 4.68
CA LYS A 375 -3.44 8.17 4.88
C LYS A 375 -3.93 9.50 4.36
N LEU A 376 -3.13 10.55 4.59
CA LEU A 376 -3.43 11.90 4.11
C LEU A 376 -3.31 12.00 2.59
N ILE A 377 -2.32 11.32 1.99
CA ILE A 377 -2.12 11.29 0.53
C ILE A 377 -3.33 10.68 -0.16
N TYR A 378 -3.88 9.56 0.34
CA TYR A 378 -5.04 8.90 -0.28
C TYR A 378 -6.24 9.83 -0.41
N VAL A 379 -6.53 10.62 0.63
CA VAL A 379 -7.65 11.57 0.60
C VAL A 379 -7.33 12.77 -0.28
N LYS A 380 -6.10 13.29 -0.23
CA LYS A 380 -5.66 14.42 -1.06
C LYS A 380 -5.67 14.11 -2.55
N ASP A 381 -5.32 12.88 -2.93
CA ASP A 381 -5.30 12.46 -4.34
C ASP A 381 -6.71 12.47 -4.93
N ILE A 382 -7.71 11.99 -4.19
CA ILE A 382 -9.11 12.07 -4.62
C ILE A 382 -9.58 13.53 -4.70
N ALA A 383 -9.33 14.32 -3.65
CA ALA A 383 -9.71 15.73 -3.60
C ALA A 383 -9.10 16.52 -4.76
N LYS A 384 -7.81 16.29 -5.04
CA LYS A 384 -7.10 16.96 -6.12
C LYS A 384 -7.61 16.53 -7.49
N SER A 385 -7.86 15.25 -7.72
CA SER A 385 -8.41 14.77 -9.00
C SER A 385 -9.75 15.44 -9.29
N LEU A 386 -10.65 15.49 -8.32
CA LEU A 386 -11.95 16.17 -8.46
C LEU A 386 -11.80 17.68 -8.68
N TYR A 387 -10.85 18.32 -8.00
CA TYR A 387 -10.55 19.73 -8.20
C TYR A 387 -10.05 20.02 -9.62
N ASP A 388 -9.11 19.21 -10.11
CA ASP A 388 -8.53 19.36 -11.45
C ASP A 388 -9.59 19.13 -12.57
N GLU A 389 -10.59 18.28 -12.31
CA GLU A 389 -11.74 18.05 -13.20
C GLU A 389 -12.82 19.15 -13.10
N GLY A 390 -12.68 20.10 -12.19
CA GLY A 390 -13.67 21.17 -11.95
C GLY A 390 -14.90 20.73 -11.15
N LYS A 391 -14.90 19.53 -10.56
CA LYS A 391 -15.93 19.01 -9.64
C LYS A 391 -15.73 19.61 -8.24
N PHE A 392 -15.90 20.95 -8.15
CA PHE A 392 -15.46 21.69 -6.97
C PHE A 392 -16.25 21.39 -5.70
N LYS A 393 -17.53 21.07 -5.80
CA LYS A 393 -18.34 20.73 -4.64
C LYS A 393 -17.84 19.44 -3.98
N GLU A 394 -17.66 18.40 -4.78
CA GLU A 394 -17.15 17.11 -4.35
C GLU A 394 -15.70 17.25 -3.86
N ALA A 395 -14.88 18.05 -4.54
CA ALA A 395 -13.52 18.34 -4.09
C ALA A 395 -13.51 19.01 -2.71
N GLY A 396 -14.43 19.94 -2.43
CA GLY A 396 -14.61 20.58 -1.13
C GLY A 396 -14.90 19.58 -0.02
N ASP A 397 -15.83 18.65 -0.24
CA ASP A 397 -16.15 17.57 0.71
C ASP A 397 -14.92 16.72 1.05
N TRP A 398 -14.11 16.37 0.02
CA TRP A 398 -12.89 15.59 0.21
C TRP A 398 -11.77 16.39 0.88
N TYR A 399 -11.56 17.66 0.54
CA TYR A 399 -10.63 18.53 1.25
C TYR A 399 -11.06 18.77 2.70
N GLY A 400 -12.36 18.82 2.99
CA GLY A 400 -12.88 18.82 4.36
C GLY A 400 -12.46 17.56 5.14
N ARG A 401 -12.38 16.38 4.50
CA ARG A 401 -11.81 15.17 5.12
C ARG A 401 -10.30 15.32 5.37
N VAL A 402 -9.55 15.99 4.48
CA VAL A 402 -8.12 16.28 4.69
C VAL A 402 -7.93 17.09 5.98
N LEU A 403 -8.74 18.14 6.20
CA LEU A 403 -8.65 18.96 7.41
C LEU A 403 -8.98 18.17 8.68
N ARG A 404 -9.93 17.25 8.63
CA ARG A 404 -10.28 16.37 9.76
C ARG A 404 -9.18 15.36 10.10
N LEU A 405 -8.50 14.82 9.09
CA LEU A 405 -7.42 13.83 9.27
C LEU A 405 -6.10 14.46 9.71
N ASN A 406 -5.87 15.72 9.37
CA ASN A 406 -4.66 16.44 9.72
C ASN A 406 -4.99 17.71 10.51
N PRO A 407 -5.08 17.65 11.85
CA PRO A 407 -5.34 18.85 12.68
C PRO A 407 -4.27 19.95 12.51
N ASP A 408 -3.07 19.58 12.08
CA ASP A 408 -2.00 20.54 11.79
C ASP A 408 -1.94 20.94 10.30
N TYR A 409 -3.12 21.19 9.74
CA TYR A 409 -3.26 21.64 8.36
C TYR A 409 -2.57 22.98 8.12
N GLY A 410 -1.95 23.10 6.95
CA GLY A 410 -1.25 24.31 6.53
C GLY A 410 -2.11 25.24 5.67
N LYS A 411 -1.47 26.35 5.26
CA LYS A 411 -2.08 27.36 4.39
C LYS A 411 -2.65 26.76 3.09
N VAL A 412 -1.95 25.82 2.48
CA VAL A 412 -2.33 25.17 1.23
C VAL A 412 -3.58 24.31 1.40
N ASP A 413 -3.67 23.53 2.49
CA ASP A 413 -4.82 22.68 2.77
C ASP A 413 -6.09 23.53 2.97
N LEU A 414 -5.99 24.62 3.73
CA LEU A 414 -7.10 25.56 3.93
C LEU A 414 -7.52 26.26 2.64
N TYR A 415 -6.54 26.64 1.82
CA TYR A 415 -6.83 27.25 0.52
C TYR A 415 -7.65 26.33 -0.36
N TYR A 416 -7.18 25.10 -0.60
CA TYR A 416 -7.88 24.18 -1.48
C TYR A 416 -9.26 23.78 -0.93
N ALA A 417 -9.39 23.59 0.38
CA ALA A 417 -10.69 23.31 1.00
C ALA A 417 -11.67 24.48 0.79
N GLY A 418 -11.32 25.67 1.24
CA GLY A 418 -12.19 26.84 1.16
C GLY A 418 -12.45 27.29 -0.28
N TYR A 419 -11.43 27.20 -1.17
CA TYR A 419 -11.61 27.60 -2.56
C TYR A 419 -12.44 26.60 -3.37
N SER A 420 -12.36 25.32 -3.07
CA SER A 420 -13.23 24.29 -3.66
C SER A 420 -14.69 24.53 -3.25
N ASP A 421 -14.95 24.75 -1.95
CA ASP A 421 -16.28 25.08 -1.45
C ASP A 421 -16.83 26.35 -2.12
N PHE A 422 -16.01 27.40 -2.20
CA PHE A 422 -16.38 28.65 -2.86
C PHE A 422 -16.73 28.45 -4.34
N ARG A 423 -15.88 27.74 -5.09
CA ARG A 423 -16.12 27.46 -6.52
C ARG A 423 -17.28 26.50 -6.72
N GLY A 424 -17.55 25.61 -5.77
CA GLY A 424 -18.67 24.68 -5.75
C GLY A 424 -20.00 25.32 -5.31
N GLY A 425 -20.01 26.61 -4.91
CA GLY A 425 -21.21 27.32 -4.46
C GLY A 425 -21.60 27.02 -3.00
N SER A 426 -20.76 26.32 -2.26
CA SER A 426 -20.95 26.03 -0.81
C SER A 426 -20.40 27.18 0.05
N TYR A 427 -21.00 28.38 -0.09
CA TYR A 427 -20.42 29.61 0.47
C TYR A 427 -20.31 29.63 1.99
N GLU A 428 -21.24 29.04 2.73
CA GLU A 428 -21.21 28.91 4.19
C GLU A 428 -20.05 28.03 4.66
N SER A 429 -19.81 26.93 3.96
CA SER A 429 -18.66 26.04 4.20
C SER A 429 -17.36 26.79 3.91
N ALA A 430 -17.28 27.46 2.77
CA ALA A 430 -16.13 28.27 2.36
C ALA A 430 -15.81 29.35 3.40
N ASP A 431 -16.81 30.12 3.89
CA ASP A 431 -16.64 31.12 4.95
C ASP A 431 -16.10 30.49 6.24
N SER A 432 -16.61 29.31 6.61
CA SER A 432 -16.12 28.58 7.79
C SER A 432 -14.64 28.19 7.67
N VAL A 433 -14.20 27.67 6.50
CA VAL A 433 -12.81 27.32 6.24
C VAL A 433 -11.93 28.58 6.18
N PHE A 434 -12.40 29.67 5.54
CA PHE A 434 -11.61 30.92 5.49
C PHE A 434 -11.52 31.61 6.85
N LYS A 435 -12.48 31.43 7.75
CA LYS A 435 -12.31 31.85 9.16
C LYS A 435 -11.16 31.12 9.85
N LEU A 436 -11.01 29.80 9.65
CA LEU A 436 -9.84 29.07 10.15
C LEU A 436 -8.53 29.59 9.52
N TYR A 437 -8.55 29.89 8.22
CA TYR A 437 -7.41 30.49 7.53
C TYR A 437 -7.01 31.84 8.17
N GLN A 438 -7.98 32.74 8.37
CA GLN A 438 -7.79 34.06 8.98
C GLN A 438 -7.25 33.96 10.42
N GLN A 439 -7.72 33.00 11.20
CA GLN A 439 -7.24 32.77 12.58
C GLN A 439 -5.78 32.31 12.59
N LYS A 440 -5.41 31.41 11.68
CA LYS A 440 -4.06 30.82 11.63
C LYS A 440 -3.06 31.75 10.92
N PHE A 441 -3.52 32.55 9.95
CA PHE A 441 -2.73 33.44 9.12
C PHE A 441 -3.34 34.84 9.02
N PRO A 442 -3.43 35.60 10.12
CA PRO A 442 -4.19 36.86 10.20
C PRO A 442 -3.64 37.98 9.33
N GLU A 443 -2.36 37.92 8.94
CA GLU A 443 -1.73 38.92 8.08
C GLU A 443 -1.82 38.60 6.58
N ASP A 444 -2.39 37.44 6.22
CA ASP A 444 -2.51 37.03 4.82
C ASP A 444 -3.81 37.56 4.19
N LEU A 445 -3.66 38.53 3.28
CA LEU A 445 -4.78 39.13 2.56
C LEU A 445 -5.68 38.13 1.84
N LEU A 446 -5.12 36.98 1.39
CA LEU A 446 -5.87 35.98 0.62
C LEU A 446 -7.02 35.39 1.43
N GLY A 447 -6.78 35.03 2.70
CA GLY A 447 -7.82 34.47 3.57
C GLY A 447 -8.97 35.45 3.83
N TRP A 448 -8.64 36.75 4.00
CA TRP A 448 -9.64 37.80 4.15
C TRP A 448 -10.39 38.04 2.85
N TYR A 449 -9.69 38.07 1.72
CA TYR A 449 -10.30 38.27 0.41
C TYR A 449 -11.29 37.15 0.04
N LEU A 450 -10.87 35.90 0.13
CA LEU A 450 -11.73 34.77 -0.21
C LEU A 450 -12.88 34.58 0.81
N GLY A 451 -12.64 34.88 2.09
CA GLY A 451 -13.71 34.93 3.09
C GLY A 451 -14.74 36.03 2.81
N GLY A 452 -14.27 37.22 2.36
CA GLY A 452 -15.15 38.29 1.88
C GLY A 452 -16.00 37.86 0.69
N ARG A 453 -15.36 37.26 -0.32
CA ARG A 453 -16.04 36.72 -1.51
C ARG A 453 -17.06 35.64 -1.18
N SER A 454 -16.75 34.79 -0.19
CA SER A 454 -17.71 33.77 0.29
C SER A 454 -18.93 34.40 0.92
N LYS A 455 -18.74 35.46 1.72
CA LYS A 455 -19.85 36.22 2.34
C LYS A 455 -20.66 37.01 1.30
N GLU A 456 -20.07 37.49 0.23
CA GLU A 456 -20.84 38.04 -0.91
C GLU A 456 -21.74 36.98 -1.55
N GLY A 457 -21.26 35.73 -1.62
CA GLY A 457 -22.09 34.61 -2.11
C GLY A 457 -23.27 34.28 -1.18
N ILE A 458 -23.12 34.50 0.13
CA ILE A 458 -24.20 34.32 1.13
C ILE A 458 -25.16 35.54 1.09
N ASP A 459 -24.64 36.76 1.17
CA ASP A 459 -25.38 38.02 1.14
C ASP A 459 -25.34 38.63 -0.26
N THR A 460 -26.03 38.01 -1.21
CA THR A 460 -25.99 38.37 -2.63
C THR A 460 -26.48 39.80 -2.93
N THR A 461 -27.31 40.37 -2.08
CA THR A 461 -27.78 41.75 -2.21
C THR A 461 -26.88 42.76 -1.51
N GLY A 462 -25.98 42.30 -0.67
CA GLY A 462 -25.15 43.13 0.20
C GLY A 462 -25.91 43.85 1.32
N ALA A 463 -27.21 43.51 1.52
CA ALA A 463 -28.09 44.24 2.46
C ALA A 463 -27.65 44.07 3.93
N GLU A 464 -27.13 42.88 4.27
CA GLU A 464 -26.64 42.58 5.62
C GLU A 464 -25.20 43.09 5.84
N GLY A 465 -24.47 43.38 4.78
CA GLY A 465 -23.07 43.83 4.84
C GLY A 465 -22.10 42.78 5.39
N LEU A 466 -22.39 41.49 5.21
CA LEU A 466 -21.64 40.39 5.81
C LEU A 466 -20.14 40.42 5.41
N ALA A 467 -19.83 40.81 4.21
CA ALA A 467 -18.45 40.87 3.70
C ALA A 467 -17.65 42.11 4.18
N LYS A 468 -18.34 43.16 4.68
CA LYS A 468 -17.73 44.42 5.07
C LYS A 468 -16.54 44.24 6.04
N PRO A 469 -16.64 43.48 7.16
CA PRO A 469 -15.51 43.33 8.08
C PRO A 469 -14.26 42.70 7.44
N ASN A 470 -14.43 41.82 6.47
CA ASN A 470 -13.35 41.18 5.74
C ASN A 470 -12.60 42.22 4.87
N TYR A 471 -13.34 43.05 4.15
CA TYR A 471 -12.78 44.08 3.29
C TYR A 471 -12.17 45.23 4.08
N GLU A 472 -12.74 45.62 5.20
CA GLU A 472 -12.13 46.58 6.14
C GLU A 472 -10.77 46.05 6.65
N LYS A 473 -10.66 44.75 6.94
CA LYS A 473 -9.39 44.15 7.38
C LYS A 473 -8.36 44.15 6.25
N ILE A 474 -8.76 43.87 4.99
CA ILE A 474 -7.86 43.98 3.83
C ILE A 474 -7.30 45.39 3.70
N ILE A 475 -8.16 46.40 3.81
CA ILE A 475 -7.78 47.81 3.70
C ILE A 475 -6.78 48.17 4.81
N ALA A 476 -7.08 47.79 6.06
CA ALA A 476 -6.20 48.04 7.20
C ALA A 476 -4.83 47.34 7.07
N LEU A 477 -4.81 46.10 6.58
CA LEU A 477 -3.53 45.41 6.32
C LEU A 477 -2.76 46.04 5.17
N ALA A 478 -3.45 46.45 4.09
CA ALA A 478 -2.81 47.11 2.96
C ALA A 478 -2.20 48.48 3.34
N ASP A 479 -2.70 49.14 4.39
CA ASP A 479 -2.13 50.40 4.87
C ASP A 479 -0.72 50.24 5.46
N THR A 480 -0.37 49.01 5.88
CA THR A 480 0.99 48.69 6.35
C THR A 480 1.95 48.31 5.19
N ILE A 481 1.44 48.15 3.98
CA ILE A 481 2.20 47.75 2.80
C ILE A 481 2.63 49.00 2.02
N ALA A 482 3.95 49.20 1.83
CA ALA A 482 4.48 50.37 1.16
C ALA A 482 4.05 50.43 -0.32
N ASP A 483 4.09 49.32 -1.04
CA ASP A 483 3.64 49.23 -2.43
C ASP A 483 2.22 48.63 -2.52
N LYS A 484 1.23 49.49 -2.56
CA LYS A 484 -0.18 49.10 -2.70
C LYS A 484 -0.53 48.49 -4.07
N VAL A 485 0.29 48.77 -5.09
CA VAL A 485 0.08 48.19 -6.43
C VAL A 485 0.36 46.69 -6.42
N ALA A 486 1.29 46.21 -5.60
CA ALA A 486 1.57 44.78 -5.44
C ALA A 486 0.39 43.96 -4.89
N VAL A 487 -0.58 44.60 -4.23
CA VAL A 487 -1.76 43.94 -3.65
C VAL A 487 -3.08 44.45 -4.26
N LYS A 488 -3.02 45.17 -5.37
CA LYS A 488 -4.18 45.80 -6.02
C LYS A 488 -5.29 44.79 -6.41
N ASP A 489 -4.91 43.56 -6.69
CA ASP A 489 -5.82 42.45 -7.04
C ASP A 489 -6.77 42.06 -5.91
N LYS A 490 -6.48 42.41 -4.67
CA LYS A 490 -7.32 42.22 -3.49
C LYS A 490 -7.85 43.55 -2.94
N LEU A 491 -7.07 44.61 -3.03
CA LEU A 491 -7.42 45.89 -2.47
C LEU A 491 -8.49 46.64 -3.28
N ILE A 492 -8.37 46.67 -4.61
CA ILE A 492 -9.37 47.29 -5.48
C ILE A 492 -10.77 46.63 -5.33
N PRO A 493 -10.91 45.29 -5.35
CA PRO A 493 -12.20 44.67 -5.06
C PRO A 493 -12.75 45.03 -3.67
N ALA A 494 -11.90 45.15 -2.65
CA ALA A 494 -12.32 45.60 -1.32
C ALA A 494 -12.90 47.02 -1.36
N TYR A 495 -12.23 47.96 -2.00
CA TYR A 495 -12.74 49.33 -2.16
C TYR A 495 -14.05 49.34 -2.97
N ARG A 496 -14.16 48.57 -4.07
CA ARG A 496 -15.40 48.47 -4.87
C ARG A 496 -16.57 47.98 -4.06
N TYR A 497 -16.36 46.97 -3.19
CA TYR A 497 -17.40 46.52 -2.29
C TYR A 497 -17.84 47.66 -1.35
N MET A 498 -16.90 48.40 -0.77
CA MET A 498 -17.20 49.54 0.11
C MET A 498 -17.97 50.65 -0.64
N VAL A 499 -17.58 50.96 -1.88
CA VAL A 499 -18.32 51.90 -2.74
C VAL A 499 -19.77 51.44 -2.89
N ALA A 500 -19.99 50.19 -3.28
CA ALA A 500 -21.33 49.63 -3.50
C ALA A 500 -22.16 49.61 -2.23
N TYR A 501 -21.57 49.20 -1.10
CA TYR A 501 -22.24 49.12 0.19
C TYR A 501 -22.69 50.49 0.68
N TYR A 502 -21.79 51.48 0.71
CA TYR A 502 -22.12 52.83 1.18
C TYR A 502 -23.14 53.54 0.26
N TYR A 503 -22.97 53.38 -1.07
CA TYR A 503 -23.89 54.03 -2.01
C TYR A 503 -25.27 53.34 -2.07
N ASN A 504 -25.29 52.02 -2.25
CA ASN A 504 -26.55 51.30 -2.52
C ASN A 504 -27.33 50.98 -1.23
N ILE A 505 -26.63 50.65 -0.13
CA ILE A 505 -27.30 50.22 1.10
C ILE A 505 -27.46 51.39 2.05
N LEU A 506 -26.38 52.09 2.41
CA LEU A 506 -26.41 53.15 3.39
C LEU A 506 -26.85 54.53 2.83
N LYS A 507 -26.93 54.66 1.48
CA LYS A 507 -27.27 55.89 0.78
C LYS A 507 -26.31 57.05 1.08
N ASP A 508 -25.04 56.72 1.45
CA ASP A 508 -23.97 57.67 1.76
C ASP A 508 -23.04 57.81 0.56
N ALA A 509 -23.41 58.71 -0.36
CA ALA A 509 -22.64 58.98 -1.57
C ALA A 509 -21.26 59.65 -1.27
N GLU A 510 -21.14 60.38 -0.14
CA GLU A 510 -19.89 61.02 0.23
C GLU A 510 -18.82 60.00 0.61
N THR A 511 -19.16 59.05 1.50
CA THR A 511 -18.26 57.95 1.90
C THR A 511 -17.97 57.01 0.71
N ALA A 512 -18.98 56.71 -0.09
CA ALA A 512 -18.77 55.92 -1.29
C ALA A 512 -17.74 56.56 -2.26
N ASN A 513 -17.83 57.87 -2.48
CA ASN A 513 -16.88 58.60 -3.30
C ASN A 513 -15.45 58.60 -2.73
N LYS A 514 -15.29 58.67 -1.39
CA LYS A 514 -13.98 58.54 -0.74
C LYS A 514 -13.30 57.18 -1.08
N TYR A 515 -14.04 56.09 -1.02
CA TYR A 515 -13.49 54.78 -1.39
C TYR A 515 -13.23 54.66 -2.89
N ASN A 516 -14.02 55.32 -3.75
CA ASN A 516 -13.77 55.36 -5.18
C ASN A 516 -12.48 56.14 -5.50
N ASP A 517 -12.20 57.22 -4.80
CA ASP A 517 -10.94 57.98 -4.93
C ASP A 517 -9.72 57.15 -4.52
N LEU A 518 -9.86 56.26 -3.52
CA LEU A 518 -8.79 55.33 -3.11
C LEU A 518 -8.47 54.31 -4.21
N ILE A 519 -9.46 53.88 -5.02
CA ILE A 519 -9.19 53.03 -6.20
C ILE A 519 -8.27 53.77 -7.16
N LEU A 520 -8.58 55.06 -7.46
CA LEU A 520 -7.80 55.88 -8.37
C LEU A 520 -6.39 56.21 -7.86
N VAL A 521 -6.18 56.18 -6.53
CA VAL A 521 -4.83 56.28 -5.95
C VAL A 521 -4.01 55.02 -6.24
N VAL A 522 -4.63 53.82 -6.21
CA VAL A 522 -3.95 52.54 -6.47
C VAL A 522 -3.80 52.28 -7.98
N ASP A 523 -4.82 52.60 -8.77
CA ASP A 523 -4.85 52.45 -10.22
C ASP A 523 -5.51 53.69 -10.86
N PRO A 524 -4.70 54.71 -11.23
CA PRO A 524 -5.22 55.95 -11.82
C PRO A 524 -5.94 55.77 -13.16
N ALA A 525 -5.72 54.62 -13.82
CA ALA A 525 -6.35 54.31 -15.11
C ALA A 525 -7.59 53.38 -14.97
N ASP A 526 -8.05 53.08 -13.77
CA ASP A 526 -9.26 52.23 -13.55
C ASP A 526 -10.50 52.91 -14.17
N ALA A 527 -10.93 52.39 -15.33
CA ALA A 527 -12.01 52.96 -16.10
C ALA A 527 -13.34 53.03 -15.33
N THR A 528 -13.62 52.02 -14.49
CA THR A 528 -14.85 51.95 -13.69
C THR A 528 -14.82 53.03 -12.61
N ALA A 529 -13.70 53.22 -11.94
CA ALA A 529 -13.58 54.24 -10.90
C ALA A 529 -13.62 55.67 -11.49
N LEU A 530 -13.06 55.91 -12.67
CA LEU A 530 -13.18 57.19 -13.37
C LEU A 530 -14.62 57.54 -13.72
N GLN A 531 -15.34 56.58 -14.29
CA GLN A 531 -16.77 56.77 -14.63
C GLN A 531 -17.62 56.99 -13.36
N THR A 532 -17.34 56.25 -12.31
CA THR A 532 -18.03 56.37 -10.99
C THR A 532 -17.77 57.75 -10.36
N LYS A 533 -16.56 58.27 -10.47
CA LYS A 533 -16.21 59.62 -10.00
C LYS A 533 -17.00 60.72 -10.71
N GLU A 534 -17.15 60.61 -12.01
CA GLU A 534 -17.95 61.56 -12.82
C GLU A 534 -19.43 61.51 -12.37
N ALA A 535 -20.00 60.29 -12.18
CA ALA A 535 -21.35 60.14 -11.67
C ALA A 535 -21.54 60.77 -10.30
N PHE A 536 -20.63 60.53 -9.34
CA PHE A 536 -20.68 61.13 -7.99
C PHE A 536 -20.55 62.63 -8.06
N SER A 537 -19.75 63.20 -8.93
CA SER A 537 -19.65 64.64 -9.12
C SER A 537 -20.98 65.32 -9.44
N THR A 538 -21.83 64.60 -10.16
CA THR A 538 -23.21 65.05 -10.52
C THR A 538 -24.19 64.87 -9.37
N VAL A 539 -24.10 63.78 -8.62
CA VAL A 539 -24.98 63.47 -7.50
C VAL A 539 -24.72 64.42 -6.32
N LEU A 540 -23.44 64.64 -5.98
CA LEU A 540 -23.02 65.45 -4.83
C LEU A 540 -23.23 66.96 -5.07
N LYS A 541 -23.38 67.41 -6.31
CA LYS A 541 -23.69 68.82 -6.62
C LYS A 541 -25.17 69.14 -6.61
N ARG A 542 -26.06 68.15 -6.48
CA ARG A 542 -27.51 68.45 -6.35
C ARG A 542 -27.80 68.94 -4.94
N PRO A 543 -28.39 70.16 -4.77
CA PRO A 543 -28.76 70.64 -3.43
C PRO A 543 -29.79 69.70 -2.81
N SER A 544 -29.66 69.42 -1.51
CA SER A 544 -30.58 68.60 -0.75
C SER A 544 -31.99 69.27 -0.84
N SER A 545 -33.00 68.49 -1.23
CA SER A 545 -34.41 68.97 -1.33
C SER A 545 -35.10 69.24 0.00
N ALA A 546 -34.31 69.51 1.06
CA ALA A 546 -34.85 69.77 2.41
C ALA A 546 -35.15 71.27 2.71
N ASP A 547 -35.02 72.21 1.75
CA ASP A 547 -35.23 73.66 2.04
C ASP A 547 -36.36 74.29 1.17
N SER A 548 -37.42 73.51 0.86
CA SER A 548 -38.62 74.03 0.11
C SER A 548 -39.88 74.14 0.96
N THR A 549 -39.77 74.49 2.25
CA THR A 549 -40.93 74.86 3.07
C THR A 549 -40.72 76.23 3.68
N LYS A 550 -40.61 77.27 2.84
CA LYS A 550 -40.94 78.64 3.24
C LYS A 550 -42.15 79.03 2.42
N GLN A 551 -43.37 78.88 3.05
CA GLN A 551 -44.57 79.62 2.61
C GLN A 551 -44.35 81.09 2.73
N PRO A 552 -44.70 81.91 1.74
CA PRO A 552 -44.74 83.36 1.89
C PRO A 552 -45.97 83.77 2.81
N PRO A 553 -45.84 84.87 3.54
CA PRO A 553 -46.95 85.36 4.45
C PRO A 553 -48.09 85.89 3.59
N SER A 554 -49.30 85.50 3.97
CA SER A 554 -50.59 86.02 3.48
C SER A 554 -50.73 87.51 3.82
N LYS A 555 -51.15 88.33 2.84
CA LYS A 555 -51.87 89.56 3.02
C LYS A 555 -53.35 89.30 2.69
#